data_3994747caf3cf7caaf5a3fc10bc062e2
#
_entry.id   3994747caf3cf7caaf5a3fc10bc062e2
#
_cell.length_a   1.000
_cell.length_b   1.000
_cell.length_c   1.000
_cell.angle_alpha   90.00
_cell.angle_beta   90.00
_cell.angle_gamma   90.00
#
_symmetry.space_group_name_H-M   'P 1'
#
loop_
_entity.id
_entity.type
_entity.pdbx_description
1 polymer ?
#
loop_
_entity_poly.entity_id
_entity_poly.type
_entity_poly.pdbx_seq_one_letter_code
_entity_poly.pdbx_strand_id
1 'polypeptide(L)'
;AKDIAEKEKKNLLKKSDLIEVVDSDVSLDRVGGLEVLKEDIKIKARIFQNMPLTSSTAVNIPYPKGILVLGMPGCGKSMIAKAIANEFAMPLLRLDINRMMGKYVGESEANLRKALKIAEAIHPCVLWIDEVEKAFAGSSGGEGDSVVVRLMGYFLTWMQEKKQPVYIVATANDVMRPEFMRKGRFDEVYFVDFPNKIETEEILKKKIERYSKSGSLFNFSSMDEPAYLEIASAMQGGIYGGFAGSEIEAVVNCVVERAFVGYLDTAAKFQVSISMQDFLITIESMKNSIMANQKGVAEKTTNIERILALQKTYGLKLATKKYGNG
;
A
#
# COMPACT_ATOMS: atom_id res chain seq x y z
N ALA A 1 -21.77 -28.11 6.94
CA ALA A 1 -20.77 -27.55 7.91
C ALA A 1 -20.05 -26.33 7.34
N LYS A 2 -19.53 -26.37 6.09
CA LYS A 2 -18.83 -25.21 5.46
C LYS A 2 -19.76 -24.00 5.30
N ASP A 3 -20.99 -24.19 4.82
CA ASP A 3 -21.95 -23.10 4.60
C ASP A 3 -22.38 -22.39 5.89
N ILE A 4 -22.47 -23.13 7.00
CA ILE A 4 -22.79 -22.58 8.32
C ILE A 4 -21.64 -21.75 8.83
N ALA A 5 -20.39 -22.24 8.69
CA ALA A 5 -19.20 -21.52 9.11
C ALA A 5 -18.99 -20.22 8.30
N GLU A 6 -19.25 -20.23 6.98
CA GLU A 6 -19.20 -19.02 6.17
C GLU A 6 -20.29 -18.00 6.54
N LYS A 7 -21.49 -18.46 6.86
CA LYS A 7 -22.59 -17.62 7.31
C LYS A 7 -22.29 -16.97 8.65
N GLU A 8 -21.69 -17.72 9.58
CA GLU A 8 -21.25 -17.19 10.87
C GLU A 8 -20.12 -16.16 10.71
N LYS A 9 -19.12 -16.43 9.85
CA LYS A 9 -18.06 -15.47 9.51
C LYS A 9 -18.64 -14.16 8.97
N LYS A 10 -19.59 -14.21 8.02
CA LYS A 10 -20.29 -13.04 7.49
C LYS A 10 -21.08 -12.28 8.57
N ASN A 11 -21.71 -13.01 9.50
CA ASN A 11 -22.46 -12.39 10.59
C ASN A 11 -21.54 -11.70 11.61
N LEU A 12 -20.37 -12.27 11.91
CA LEU A 12 -19.37 -11.65 12.78
C LEU A 12 -18.86 -10.32 12.19
N LEU A 13 -18.61 -10.30 10.88
CA LEU A 13 -18.19 -9.09 10.17
C LEU A 13 -19.25 -8.00 10.19
N LYS A 14 -20.51 -8.36 9.92
CA LYS A 14 -21.63 -7.38 9.93
C LYS A 14 -21.91 -6.77 11.30
N LYS A 15 -21.57 -7.47 12.38
CA LYS A 15 -21.77 -7.01 13.77
C LYS A 15 -20.62 -6.19 14.32
N SER A 16 -19.54 -6.03 13.56
CA SER A 16 -18.36 -5.30 14.02
C SER A 16 -18.13 -4.06 13.16
N ASP A 17 -18.20 -2.90 13.80
CA ASP A 17 -17.82 -1.63 13.17
C ASP A 17 -16.30 -1.40 13.14
N LEU A 18 -15.51 -2.31 13.73
CA LEU A 18 -14.06 -2.18 13.86
C LEU A 18 -13.30 -2.74 12.67
N ILE A 19 -13.90 -3.69 11.94
CA ILE A 19 -13.30 -4.38 10.80
C ILE A 19 -14.23 -4.26 9.60
N GLU A 20 -13.66 -3.83 8.49
CA GLU A 20 -14.28 -3.75 7.18
C GLU A 20 -13.72 -4.83 6.26
N VAL A 21 -14.58 -5.48 5.49
CA VAL A 21 -14.15 -6.34 4.38
C VAL A 21 -13.90 -5.46 3.17
N VAL A 22 -12.69 -5.50 2.65
CA VAL A 22 -12.28 -4.68 1.51
C VAL A 22 -12.18 -5.55 0.27
N ASP A 23 -12.65 -5.02 -0.84
CA ASP A 23 -12.49 -5.66 -2.14
C ASP A 23 -11.01 -5.68 -2.56
N SER A 24 -10.53 -6.82 -3.02
CA SER A 24 -9.11 -7.07 -3.31
C SER A 24 -8.88 -7.62 -4.74
N ASP A 25 -9.59 -7.08 -5.73
CA ASP A 25 -9.46 -7.46 -7.15
C ASP A 25 -8.23 -6.88 -7.85
N VAL A 26 -7.32 -6.29 -7.09
CA VAL A 26 -6.04 -5.75 -7.59
C VAL A 26 -5.00 -6.86 -7.63
N SER A 27 -4.48 -7.22 -8.81
CA SER A 27 -3.36 -8.16 -8.95
C SER A 27 -2.01 -7.47 -8.71
N LEU A 28 -0.98 -8.24 -8.31
CA LEU A 28 0.40 -7.73 -8.17
C LEU A 28 0.94 -7.14 -9.48
N ASP A 29 0.49 -7.64 -10.63
CA ASP A 29 0.91 -7.14 -11.94
C ASP A 29 0.41 -5.73 -12.24
N ARG A 30 -0.65 -5.28 -11.56
CA ARG A 30 -1.14 -3.89 -11.66
C ARG A 30 -0.35 -2.91 -10.79
N VAL A 31 0.47 -3.39 -9.86
CA VAL A 31 1.38 -2.56 -9.07
C VAL A 31 2.63 -2.31 -9.91
N GLY A 32 2.96 -1.06 -10.22
CA GLY A 32 4.20 -0.70 -10.90
C GLY A 32 5.37 -0.69 -9.91
N GLY A 33 6.57 -1.11 -10.35
CA GLY A 33 7.75 -1.18 -9.50
C GLY A 33 7.66 -2.21 -8.37
N LEU A 34 8.44 -2.01 -7.31
CA LEU A 34 8.43 -2.78 -6.06
C LEU A 34 8.77 -4.27 -6.24
N GLU A 35 9.71 -4.59 -7.12
CA GLU A 35 10.04 -5.97 -7.53
C GLU A 35 10.48 -6.83 -6.35
N VAL A 36 11.28 -6.29 -5.43
CA VAL A 36 11.79 -7.03 -4.26
C VAL A 36 10.64 -7.45 -3.35
N LEU A 37 9.71 -6.53 -3.09
CA LEU A 37 8.52 -6.82 -2.31
C LEU A 37 7.63 -7.84 -3.01
N LYS A 38 7.40 -7.69 -4.32
CA LYS A 38 6.58 -8.62 -5.11
C LYS A 38 7.14 -10.03 -5.11
N GLU A 39 8.46 -10.20 -5.26
CA GLU A 39 9.13 -11.50 -5.21
C GLU A 39 8.93 -12.19 -3.86
N ASP A 40 9.12 -11.47 -2.76
CA ASP A 40 8.91 -12.00 -1.41
C ASP A 40 7.44 -12.36 -1.16
N ILE A 41 6.49 -11.57 -1.64
CA ILE A 41 5.05 -11.86 -1.51
C ILE A 41 4.67 -13.13 -2.27
N LYS A 42 5.20 -13.34 -3.48
CA LYS A 42 4.97 -14.58 -4.24
C LYS A 42 5.48 -15.82 -3.50
N ILE A 43 6.60 -15.72 -2.80
CA ILE A 43 7.11 -16.82 -1.97
C ILE A 43 6.14 -17.10 -0.81
N LYS A 44 5.69 -16.06 -0.10
CA LYS A 44 4.75 -16.19 1.01
C LYS A 44 3.38 -16.71 0.56
N ALA A 45 2.92 -16.31 -0.63
CA ALA A 45 1.69 -16.83 -1.22
C ALA A 45 1.73 -18.36 -1.39
N ARG A 46 2.85 -18.90 -1.87
CA ARG A 46 3.03 -20.35 -2.00
C ARG A 46 2.94 -21.09 -0.66
N ILE A 47 3.43 -20.49 0.43
CA ILE A 47 3.32 -21.09 1.77
C ILE A 47 1.84 -21.15 2.17
N PHE A 48 1.09 -20.07 2.00
CA PHE A 48 -0.34 -20.05 2.35
C PHE A 48 -1.19 -20.93 1.46
N GLN A 49 -0.92 -21.00 0.16
CA GLN A 49 -1.62 -21.88 -0.78
C GLN A 49 -1.41 -23.37 -0.48
N ASN A 50 -0.31 -23.72 0.20
CA ASN A 50 0.03 -25.08 0.58
C ASN A 50 -0.08 -25.36 2.09
N MET A 51 -0.97 -24.67 2.79
CA MET A 51 -1.15 -24.77 4.25
C MET A 51 -1.25 -26.20 4.80
N PRO A 52 -1.99 -27.14 4.19
CA PRO A 52 -2.06 -28.52 4.70
C PRO A 52 -0.69 -29.21 4.72
N LEU A 53 0.16 -28.93 3.73
CA LEU A 53 1.52 -29.50 3.67
C LEU A 53 2.47 -28.78 4.65
N THR A 54 2.43 -27.46 4.70
CA THR A 54 3.32 -26.65 5.55
C THR A 54 3.08 -26.85 7.04
N SER A 55 1.83 -27.13 7.43
CA SER A 55 1.44 -27.43 8.80
C SER A 55 1.62 -28.90 9.20
N SER A 56 2.04 -29.75 8.27
CA SER A 56 2.32 -31.16 8.58
C SER A 56 3.52 -31.28 9.52
N THR A 57 3.55 -32.33 10.36
CA THR A 57 4.66 -32.61 11.27
C THR A 57 5.99 -32.84 10.54
N ALA A 58 5.93 -33.26 9.29
CA ALA A 58 7.11 -33.52 8.47
C ALA A 58 7.79 -32.23 7.95
N VAL A 59 7.00 -31.16 7.74
CA VAL A 59 7.50 -29.89 7.17
C VAL A 59 7.61 -28.81 8.22
N ASN A 60 6.58 -28.66 9.07
CA ASN A 60 6.51 -27.74 10.23
C ASN A 60 7.01 -26.30 9.94
N ILE A 61 6.61 -25.73 8.80
CA ILE A 61 6.96 -24.35 8.46
C ILE A 61 5.98 -23.41 9.19
N PRO A 62 6.46 -22.44 9.97
CA PRO A 62 5.58 -21.46 10.61
C PRO A 62 4.92 -20.56 9.57
N TYR A 63 3.67 -20.20 9.81
CA TYR A 63 2.97 -19.23 8.95
C TYR A 63 3.66 -17.86 8.99
N PRO A 64 3.85 -17.22 7.83
CA PRO A 64 4.32 -15.85 7.80
C PRO A 64 3.42 -14.93 8.64
N LYS A 65 4.03 -14.01 9.36
CA LYS A 65 3.33 -13.13 10.30
C LYS A 65 2.76 -11.90 9.63
N GLY A 66 3.54 -11.28 8.77
CA GLY A 66 3.15 -10.07 8.05
C GLY A 66 4.33 -9.17 7.70
N ILE A 67 4.02 -8.07 7.07
CA ILE A 67 4.97 -7.01 6.67
C ILE A 67 4.54 -5.66 7.20
N LEU A 68 5.53 -4.80 7.43
CA LEU A 68 5.35 -3.38 7.64
C LEU A 68 5.89 -2.63 6.41
N VAL A 69 5.07 -1.79 5.81
CA VAL A 69 5.41 -0.99 4.62
C VAL A 69 5.47 0.47 5.03
N LEU A 70 6.69 0.99 5.13
CA LEU A 70 6.96 2.40 5.40
C LEU A 70 7.18 3.14 4.08
N GLY A 71 6.80 4.38 3.98
CA GLY A 71 7.12 5.16 2.80
C GLY A 71 6.27 6.41 2.63
N MET A 72 6.56 7.13 1.56
CA MET A 72 5.89 8.40 1.28
C MET A 72 4.41 8.22 0.93
N PRO A 73 3.54 9.18 1.28
CA PRO A 73 2.16 9.18 0.84
C PRO A 73 2.05 9.09 -0.69
N GLY A 74 1.02 8.39 -1.19
CA GLY A 74 0.80 8.28 -2.63
C GLY A 74 1.66 7.25 -3.37
N CYS A 75 2.63 6.61 -2.72
CA CYS A 75 3.51 5.60 -3.34
C CYS A 75 2.93 4.18 -3.36
N GLY A 76 1.61 4.02 -3.32
CA GLY A 76 0.95 2.74 -3.59
C GLY A 76 0.80 1.78 -2.41
N LYS A 77 1.14 2.17 -1.16
CA LYS A 77 1.09 1.28 0.02
C LYS A 77 -0.26 0.58 0.22
N SER A 78 -1.37 1.29 0.09
CA SER A 78 -2.72 0.71 0.24
C SER A 78 -3.07 -0.23 -0.92
N MET A 79 -2.53 0.01 -2.12
CA MET A 79 -2.68 -0.87 -3.28
C MET A 79 -1.93 -2.19 -3.07
N ILE A 80 -0.78 -2.15 -2.40
CA ILE A 80 0.01 -3.34 -2.03
C ILE A 80 -0.82 -4.26 -1.13
N ALA A 81 -1.54 -3.74 -0.12
CA ALA A 81 -2.36 -4.56 0.77
C ALA A 81 -3.44 -5.33 0.00
N LYS A 82 -4.12 -4.68 -0.95
CA LYS A 82 -5.11 -5.30 -1.83
C LYS A 82 -4.48 -6.37 -2.72
N ALA A 83 -3.34 -6.06 -3.33
CA ALA A 83 -2.63 -6.99 -4.20
C ALA A 83 -2.12 -8.23 -3.46
N ILE A 84 -1.68 -8.09 -2.20
CA ILE A 84 -1.26 -9.21 -1.36
C ILE A 84 -2.45 -10.14 -1.07
N ALA A 85 -3.60 -9.59 -0.69
CA ALA A 85 -4.78 -10.41 -0.41
C ALA A 85 -5.26 -11.16 -1.65
N ASN A 86 -5.22 -10.52 -2.81
CA ASN A 86 -5.52 -11.16 -4.10
C ASN A 86 -4.53 -12.30 -4.41
N GLU A 87 -3.23 -12.06 -4.29
CA GLU A 87 -2.18 -13.07 -4.54
C GLU A 87 -2.29 -14.28 -3.60
N PHE A 88 -2.69 -14.03 -2.35
CA PHE A 88 -2.89 -15.10 -1.37
C PHE A 88 -4.24 -15.82 -1.52
N ALA A 89 -5.14 -15.31 -2.38
CA ALA A 89 -6.54 -15.76 -2.51
C ALA A 89 -7.27 -15.76 -1.15
N MET A 90 -7.05 -14.72 -0.34
CA MET A 90 -7.62 -14.57 0.99
C MET A 90 -8.46 -13.30 1.12
N PRO A 91 -9.48 -13.30 2.00
CA PRO A 91 -10.24 -12.10 2.29
C PRO A 91 -9.33 -11.02 2.90
N LEU A 92 -9.54 -9.78 2.44
CA LEU A 92 -8.87 -8.60 2.99
C LEU A 92 -9.76 -7.95 4.05
N LEU A 93 -9.26 -7.92 5.26
CA LEU A 93 -9.89 -7.26 6.40
C LEU A 93 -9.13 -5.99 6.73
N ARG A 94 -9.80 -4.85 6.77
CA ARG A 94 -9.22 -3.57 7.18
C ARG A 94 -9.61 -3.27 8.61
N LEU A 95 -8.64 -3.00 9.47
CA LEU A 95 -8.84 -2.48 10.81
C LEU A 95 -9.01 -0.96 10.75
N ASP A 96 -10.16 -0.46 11.18
CA ASP A 96 -10.41 0.97 11.29
C ASP A 96 -9.80 1.51 12.59
N ILE A 97 -8.65 2.17 12.49
CA ILE A 97 -7.92 2.74 13.62
C ILE A 97 -8.73 3.83 14.32
N ASN A 98 -9.48 4.66 13.58
CA ASN A 98 -10.26 5.74 14.19
C ASN A 98 -11.38 5.19 15.08
N ARG A 99 -12.03 4.11 14.65
CA ARG A 99 -13.06 3.42 15.45
C ARG A 99 -12.47 2.58 16.57
N MET A 100 -11.23 2.11 16.40
CA MET A 100 -10.50 1.40 17.44
C MET A 100 -10.17 2.32 18.62
N MET A 101 -9.80 3.57 18.35
CA MET A 101 -9.46 4.57 19.37
C MET A 101 -10.75 5.08 20.03
N GLY A 102 -11.11 4.47 21.18
CA GLY A 102 -12.26 4.84 21.98
C GLY A 102 -12.07 6.16 22.73
N LYS A 103 -13.18 6.73 23.18
CA LYS A 103 -13.19 7.98 23.95
C LYS A 103 -12.86 7.78 25.44
N TYR A 104 -13.04 6.56 25.94
CA TYR A 104 -12.87 6.23 27.36
C TYR A 104 -11.64 5.37 27.59
N VAL A 105 -11.08 5.46 28.80
CA VAL A 105 -9.94 4.64 29.24
C VAL A 105 -10.31 3.15 29.19
N GLY A 106 -9.48 2.35 28.54
CA GLY A 106 -9.69 0.90 28.37
C GLY A 106 -10.57 0.50 27.19
N GLU A 107 -11.33 1.40 26.58
CA GLU A 107 -12.18 1.11 25.42
C GLU A 107 -11.33 0.72 24.21
N SER A 108 -10.26 1.44 23.95
CA SER A 108 -9.33 1.15 22.83
C SER A 108 -8.69 -0.23 22.95
N GLU A 109 -8.32 -0.66 24.16
CA GLU A 109 -7.77 -2.01 24.38
C GLU A 109 -8.82 -3.10 24.14
N ALA A 110 -10.05 -2.90 24.62
CA ALA A 110 -11.16 -3.83 24.39
C ALA A 110 -11.51 -3.92 22.89
N ASN A 111 -11.51 -2.79 22.18
CA ASN A 111 -11.75 -2.72 20.74
C ASN A 111 -10.67 -3.45 19.95
N LEU A 112 -9.38 -3.21 20.27
CA LEU A 112 -8.28 -3.92 19.63
C LEU A 112 -8.40 -5.44 19.86
N ARG A 113 -8.63 -5.88 21.11
CA ARG A 113 -8.83 -7.30 21.42
C ARG A 113 -9.98 -7.92 20.64
N LYS A 114 -11.10 -7.22 20.54
CA LYS A 114 -12.27 -7.67 19.77
C LYS A 114 -11.95 -7.80 18.29
N ALA A 115 -11.29 -6.80 17.69
CA ALA A 115 -10.89 -6.81 16.29
C ALA A 115 -9.94 -7.98 15.97
N LEU A 116 -8.91 -8.18 16.79
CA LEU A 116 -7.95 -9.28 16.58
C LEU A 116 -8.60 -10.66 16.71
N LYS A 117 -9.51 -10.85 17.68
CA LYS A 117 -10.31 -12.09 17.80
C LYS A 117 -11.19 -12.34 16.57
N ILE A 118 -11.77 -11.30 15.99
CA ILE A 118 -12.56 -11.42 14.75
C ILE A 118 -11.65 -11.87 13.60
N ALA A 119 -10.47 -11.27 13.43
CA ALA A 119 -9.52 -11.69 12.42
C ALA A 119 -9.10 -13.16 12.60
N GLU A 120 -8.84 -13.59 13.86
CA GLU A 120 -8.55 -15.00 14.17
C GLU A 120 -9.72 -15.93 13.87
N ALA A 121 -10.97 -15.52 14.08
CA ALA A 121 -12.15 -16.32 13.77
C ALA A 121 -12.37 -16.47 12.25
N ILE A 122 -11.95 -15.49 11.47
CA ILE A 122 -12.14 -15.48 10.00
C ILE A 122 -11.02 -16.23 9.27
N HIS A 123 -9.87 -16.46 9.92
CA HIS A 123 -8.71 -17.10 9.28
C HIS A 123 -9.07 -18.18 8.24
N PRO A 124 -8.28 -18.39 7.14
CA PRO A 124 -7.12 -17.56 6.77
C PRO A 124 -7.55 -16.22 6.19
N CYS A 125 -6.85 -15.15 6.53
CA CYS A 125 -7.16 -13.80 6.04
C CYS A 125 -5.91 -12.89 6.04
N VAL A 126 -6.00 -11.79 5.29
CA VAL A 126 -5.06 -10.68 5.37
C VAL A 126 -5.69 -9.58 6.23
N LEU A 127 -5.01 -9.18 7.30
CA LEU A 127 -5.41 -8.06 8.15
C LEU A 127 -4.59 -6.83 7.77
N TRP A 128 -5.25 -5.85 7.14
CA TRP A 128 -4.64 -4.59 6.77
C TRP A 128 -4.88 -3.53 7.84
N ILE A 129 -3.79 -2.91 8.27
CA ILE A 129 -3.79 -1.79 9.21
C ILE A 129 -3.16 -0.60 8.50
N ASP A 130 -4.00 0.33 8.07
CA ASP A 130 -3.54 1.52 7.36
C ASP A 130 -3.15 2.62 8.34
N GLU A 131 -2.07 3.36 8.01
CA GLU A 131 -1.57 4.47 8.83
C GLU A 131 -1.39 4.07 10.31
N VAL A 132 -0.72 2.93 10.50
CA VAL A 132 -0.52 2.32 11.83
C VAL A 132 0.17 3.27 12.81
N GLU A 133 0.93 4.25 12.31
CA GLU A 133 1.53 5.32 13.12
C GLU A 133 0.48 6.14 13.88
N LYS A 134 -0.71 6.35 13.31
CA LYS A 134 -1.79 7.12 13.97
C LYS A 134 -2.29 6.45 15.26
N ALA A 135 -2.29 5.11 15.29
CA ALA A 135 -2.68 4.36 16.49
C ALA A 135 -1.58 4.33 17.54
N PHE A 136 -0.33 4.37 17.11
CA PHE A 136 0.82 4.09 17.97
C PHE A 136 1.84 5.24 18.04
N ALA A 137 1.53 6.41 17.45
CA ALA A 137 2.26 7.65 17.66
C ALA A 137 1.81 8.25 19.00
N GLY A 138 2.61 8.09 20.05
CA GLY A 138 2.37 8.78 21.31
C GLY A 138 2.57 10.28 21.17
N SER A 139 1.68 11.08 21.73
CA SER A 139 1.96 12.49 22.00
C SER A 139 2.95 12.56 23.17
N SER A 140 4.03 13.28 22.99
CA SER A 140 5.12 13.39 23.98
C SER A 140 4.58 13.86 25.34
N GLY A 141 4.48 12.95 26.33
CA GLY A 141 4.43 13.32 27.76
C GLY A 141 3.07 13.45 28.42
N GLY A 142 2.02 12.73 28.00
CA GLY A 142 0.71 12.74 28.67
C GLY A 142 0.14 11.36 29.01
N GLU A 143 -1.01 11.31 29.72
CA GLU A 143 -1.75 10.06 30.01
C GLU A 143 -2.07 9.23 28.76
N GLY A 144 -2.23 9.88 27.61
CA GLY A 144 -2.41 9.24 26.31
C GLY A 144 -1.24 8.34 25.89
N ASP A 145 -0.02 8.65 26.30
CA ASP A 145 1.17 7.87 25.93
C ASP A 145 1.15 6.48 26.62
N SER A 146 0.62 6.39 27.84
CA SER A 146 0.49 5.12 28.56
C SER A 146 -0.51 4.15 27.90
N VAL A 147 -1.59 4.65 27.33
CA VAL A 147 -2.59 3.85 26.61
C VAL A 147 -1.99 3.32 25.30
N VAL A 148 -1.32 4.19 24.56
CA VAL A 148 -0.65 3.83 23.29
C VAL A 148 0.41 2.74 23.53
N VAL A 149 1.22 2.86 24.57
CA VAL A 149 2.25 1.85 24.91
C VAL A 149 1.59 0.49 25.24
N ARG A 150 0.47 0.49 26.01
CA ARG A 150 -0.26 -0.76 26.32
C ARG A 150 -0.88 -1.38 25.08
N LEU A 151 -1.55 -0.59 24.22
CA LEU A 151 -2.11 -1.07 22.95
C LEU A 151 -1.03 -1.70 22.07
N MET A 152 0.10 -1.00 21.93
CA MET A 152 1.25 -1.47 21.18
C MET A 152 1.78 -2.78 21.78
N GLY A 153 2.00 -2.83 23.08
CA GLY A 153 2.47 -4.04 23.77
C GLY A 153 1.55 -5.23 23.51
N TYR A 154 0.24 -5.04 23.66
CA TYR A 154 -0.74 -6.08 23.40
C TYR A 154 -0.71 -6.55 21.94
N PHE A 155 -0.73 -5.62 20.97
CA PHE A 155 -0.69 -5.95 19.54
C PHE A 155 0.57 -6.73 19.18
N LEU A 156 1.73 -6.27 19.62
CA LEU A 156 3.01 -6.90 19.31
C LEU A 156 3.16 -8.28 19.97
N THR A 157 2.62 -8.47 21.17
CA THR A 157 2.57 -9.77 21.84
C THR A 157 1.65 -10.71 21.06
N TRP A 158 0.45 -10.26 20.71
CA TRP A 158 -0.47 -11.05 19.90
C TRP A 158 0.16 -11.47 18.56
N MET A 159 0.88 -10.57 17.87
CA MET A 159 1.59 -10.92 16.62
C MET A 159 2.62 -12.04 16.82
N GLN A 160 3.26 -12.11 17.97
CA GLN A 160 4.25 -13.16 18.28
C GLN A 160 3.58 -14.49 18.58
N GLU A 161 2.47 -14.48 19.30
CA GLU A 161 1.81 -15.65 19.89
C GLU A 161 0.70 -16.25 19.02
N LYS A 162 0.15 -15.47 18.05
CA LYS A 162 -0.94 -15.94 17.22
C LYS A 162 -0.57 -17.23 16.48
N LYS A 163 -1.46 -18.22 16.56
CA LYS A 163 -1.32 -19.52 15.88
C LYS A 163 -2.11 -19.59 14.59
N GLN A 164 -3.11 -18.73 14.44
CA GLN A 164 -3.99 -18.73 13.27
C GLN A 164 -3.29 -18.06 12.08
N PRO A 165 -3.55 -18.54 10.84
CA PRO A 165 -2.99 -17.97 9.62
C PRO A 165 -3.66 -16.63 9.26
N VAL A 166 -3.32 -15.59 10.01
CA VAL A 166 -3.66 -14.19 9.78
C VAL A 166 -2.39 -13.47 9.33
N TYR A 167 -2.34 -13.04 8.10
CA TYR A 167 -1.20 -12.27 7.57
C TYR A 167 -1.45 -10.78 7.75
N ILE A 168 -0.51 -10.08 8.38
CA ILE A 168 -0.66 -8.65 8.69
C ILE A 168 0.05 -7.82 7.64
N VAL A 169 -0.67 -6.85 7.08
CA VAL A 169 -0.09 -5.80 6.24
C VAL A 169 -0.31 -4.47 6.95
N ALA A 170 0.73 -3.97 7.60
CA ALA A 170 0.70 -2.64 8.22
C ALA A 170 1.34 -1.63 7.27
N THR A 171 0.72 -0.46 7.10
CA THR A 171 1.26 0.65 6.30
C THR A 171 1.49 1.84 7.21
N ALA A 172 2.57 2.60 6.96
CA ALA A 172 2.86 3.82 7.69
C ALA A 172 3.47 4.90 6.77
N ASN A 173 3.14 6.15 7.05
CA ASN A 173 3.70 7.33 6.36
C ASN A 173 4.82 7.98 7.17
N ASP A 174 5.07 7.52 8.38
CA ASP A 174 6.05 8.08 9.29
C ASP A 174 6.85 6.98 9.99
N VAL A 175 7.89 7.39 10.69
CA VAL A 175 8.76 6.50 11.46
C VAL A 175 7.98 5.88 12.61
N MET A 176 8.02 4.57 12.68
CA MET A 176 7.45 3.80 13.76
C MET A 176 8.40 3.71 14.96
N ARG A 177 7.84 3.49 16.15
CA ARG A 177 8.65 3.19 17.35
C ARG A 177 9.56 1.98 17.08
N PRO A 178 10.80 1.96 17.62
CA PRO A 178 11.78 0.88 17.39
C PRO A 178 11.26 -0.52 17.68
N GLU A 179 10.28 -0.64 18.57
CA GLU A 179 9.64 -1.90 18.93
C GLU A 179 8.99 -2.60 17.74
N PHE A 180 8.40 -1.85 16.79
CA PHE A 180 7.82 -2.42 15.57
C PHE A 180 8.89 -2.99 14.61
N MET A 181 10.09 -2.44 14.65
CA MET A 181 11.20 -2.81 13.76
C MET A 181 11.95 -4.05 14.23
N ARG A 182 11.72 -4.53 15.46
CA ARG A 182 12.44 -5.69 16.02
C ARG A 182 12.02 -6.97 15.30
N LYS A 183 13.04 -7.79 14.94
CA LYS A 183 12.82 -9.11 14.33
C LYS A 183 11.88 -9.99 15.18
N GLY A 184 11.09 -10.82 14.50
CA GLY A 184 10.15 -11.76 15.15
C GLY A 184 8.74 -11.21 15.32
N ARG A 185 8.48 -9.95 14.95
CA ARG A 185 7.16 -9.30 14.94
C ARG A 185 6.61 -9.28 13.51
N PHE A 186 7.15 -8.42 12.65
CA PHE A 186 6.97 -8.54 11.22
C PHE A 186 8.06 -9.44 10.63
N ASP A 187 7.75 -10.16 9.57
CA ASP A 187 8.75 -10.96 8.85
C ASP A 187 9.76 -10.04 8.18
N GLU A 188 9.25 -8.95 7.58
CA GLU A 188 10.05 -7.95 6.90
C GLU A 188 9.45 -6.55 7.08
N VAL A 189 10.33 -5.55 7.01
CA VAL A 189 9.96 -4.13 6.97
C VAL A 189 10.49 -3.55 5.68
N TYR A 190 9.58 -3.06 4.85
CA TYR A 190 9.91 -2.46 3.56
C TYR A 190 9.84 -0.94 3.61
N PHE A 191 10.77 -0.31 2.93
CA PHE A 191 10.68 1.10 2.60
C PHE A 191 10.28 1.28 1.13
N VAL A 192 9.22 2.04 0.90
CA VAL A 192 8.72 2.42 -0.43
C VAL A 192 9.03 3.89 -0.65
N ASP A 193 9.98 4.15 -1.52
CA ASP A 193 10.41 5.49 -1.93
C ASP A 193 9.56 6.01 -3.10
N PHE A 194 9.85 7.24 -3.53
CA PHE A 194 9.35 7.73 -4.82
C PHE A 194 9.82 6.82 -5.95
N PRO A 195 8.97 6.59 -6.97
CA PRO A 195 9.36 5.76 -8.09
C PRO A 195 10.51 6.40 -8.88
N ASN A 196 11.51 5.60 -9.21
CA ASN A 196 12.56 5.99 -10.12
C ASN A 196 12.02 6.09 -11.57
N LYS A 197 12.86 6.53 -12.52
CA LYS A 197 12.45 6.72 -13.91
C LYS A 197 11.81 5.47 -14.54
N ILE A 198 12.39 4.29 -14.30
CA ILE A 198 11.90 3.01 -14.87
C ILE A 198 10.56 2.64 -14.23
N GLU A 199 10.43 2.78 -12.92
CA GLU A 199 9.19 2.54 -12.20
C GLU A 199 8.10 3.56 -12.59
N THR A 200 8.46 4.82 -12.79
CA THR A 200 7.55 5.87 -13.27
C THR A 200 6.98 5.50 -14.63
N GLU A 201 7.82 5.03 -15.54
CA GLU A 201 7.40 4.54 -16.86
C GLU A 201 6.45 3.34 -16.74
N GLU A 202 6.80 2.35 -15.91
CA GLU A 202 5.94 1.18 -15.67
C GLU A 202 4.59 1.58 -15.09
N ILE A 203 4.57 2.48 -14.10
CA ILE A 203 3.34 3.00 -13.50
C ILE A 203 2.51 3.74 -14.54
N LEU A 204 3.13 4.60 -15.35
CA LEU A 204 2.48 5.36 -16.39
C LEU A 204 1.79 4.43 -17.40
N LYS A 205 2.51 3.42 -17.93
CA LYS A 205 1.95 2.41 -18.85
C LYS A 205 0.73 1.71 -18.26
N LYS A 206 0.82 1.24 -17.01
CA LYS A 206 -0.29 0.58 -16.31
C LYS A 206 -1.49 1.51 -16.09
N LYS A 207 -1.27 2.79 -15.85
CA LYS A 207 -2.37 3.77 -15.70
C LYS A 207 -3.04 4.09 -17.03
N ILE A 208 -2.29 4.19 -18.13
CA ILE A 208 -2.81 4.41 -19.49
C ILE A 208 -3.58 3.19 -19.98
N GLU A 209 -3.15 1.98 -19.67
CA GLU A 209 -3.81 0.73 -20.07
C GLU A 209 -5.30 0.67 -19.71
N ARG A 210 -5.73 1.35 -18.64
CA ARG A 210 -7.15 1.49 -18.27
C ARG A 210 -7.98 2.14 -19.37
N TYR A 211 -7.38 3.05 -20.12
CA TYR A 211 -8.02 3.87 -21.14
C TYR A 211 -7.76 3.35 -22.56
N SER A 212 -6.89 2.35 -22.72
CA SER A 212 -6.47 1.81 -24.04
C SER A 212 -7.20 0.51 -24.43
N LYS A 213 -8.31 0.19 -23.76
CA LYS A 213 -9.08 -1.03 -24.06
C LYS A 213 -9.72 -0.97 -25.44
N SER A 214 -9.94 -2.14 -26.07
CA SER A 214 -10.66 -2.24 -27.33
C SER A 214 -12.01 -1.52 -27.25
N GLY A 215 -12.29 -0.67 -28.24
CA GLY A 215 -13.48 0.19 -28.27
C GLY A 215 -13.39 1.46 -27.41
N SER A 216 -12.21 1.78 -26.83
CA SER A 216 -12.00 3.04 -26.13
C SER A 216 -12.14 4.24 -27.07
N LEU A 217 -12.64 5.35 -26.52
CA LEU A 217 -12.64 6.64 -27.18
C LEU A 217 -11.20 7.17 -27.41
N PHE A 218 -10.26 6.78 -26.56
CA PHE A 218 -8.90 7.31 -26.55
C PHE A 218 -7.93 6.40 -27.31
N ASN A 219 -7.06 7.02 -28.10
CA ASN A 219 -6.03 6.34 -28.88
C ASN A 219 -4.65 6.84 -28.46
N PHE A 220 -3.81 5.94 -27.98
CA PHE A 220 -2.43 6.18 -27.54
C PHE A 220 -1.39 5.59 -28.51
N SER A 221 -1.77 5.27 -29.75
CA SER A 221 -0.90 4.58 -30.71
C SER A 221 0.35 5.38 -31.11
N SER A 222 0.36 6.69 -30.88
CA SER A 222 1.54 7.55 -31.09
C SER A 222 2.54 7.50 -29.92
N MET A 223 2.21 6.78 -28.83
CA MET A 223 3.05 6.64 -27.66
C MET A 223 3.96 5.42 -27.83
N ASP A 224 5.19 5.64 -28.26
CA ASP A 224 6.25 4.62 -28.31
C ASP A 224 7.10 4.59 -27.05
N GLU A 225 8.05 3.65 -26.97
CA GLU A 225 8.96 3.54 -25.81
C GLU A 225 9.74 4.84 -25.52
N PRO A 226 10.32 5.54 -26.51
CA PRO A 226 10.96 6.83 -26.29
C PRO A 226 10.00 7.87 -25.68
N ALA A 227 8.74 7.93 -26.13
CA ALA A 227 7.75 8.85 -25.58
C ALA A 227 7.45 8.56 -24.10
N TYR A 228 7.27 7.31 -23.72
CA TYR A 228 7.07 6.92 -22.32
C TYR A 228 8.28 7.30 -21.45
N LEU A 229 9.50 7.06 -21.94
CA LEU A 229 10.73 7.42 -21.23
C LEU A 229 10.90 8.93 -21.06
N GLU A 230 10.50 9.73 -22.05
CA GLU A 230 10.56 11.19 -21.98
C GLU A 230 9.56 11.73 -20.97
N ILE A 231 8.31 11.24 -20.99
CA ILE A 231 7.28 11.59 -20.01
C ILE A 231 7.75 11.19 -18.60
N ALA A 232 8.28 9.98 -18.42
CA ALA A 232 8.81 9.53 -17.15
C ALA A 232 9.97 10.41 -16.68
N SER A 233 10.84 10.87 -17.58
CA SER A 233 11.92 11.81 -17.26
C SER A 233 11.40 13.19 -16.83
N ALA A 234 10.35 13.70 -17.46
CA ALA A 234 9.72 14.97 -17.09
C ALA A 234 9.08 14.93 -15.71
N MET A 235 8.63 13.74 -15.26
CA MET A 235 8.10 13.49 -13.94
C MET A 235 9.17 13.27 -12.85
N GLN A 236 10.43 13.14 -13.25
CA GLN A 236 11.55 13.07 -12.29
C GLN A 236 12.02 14.47 -11.92
N GLY A 237 12.75 14.57 -10.83
CA GLY A 237 13.33 15.82 -10.38
C GLY A 237 12.46 16.57 -9.38
N GLY A 238 13.11 17.35 -8.57
CA GLY A 238 12.57 17.98 -7.38
C GLY A 238 13.39 17.58 -6.17
N ILE A 239 13.14 18.23 -5.06
CA ILE A 239 13.91 18.03 -3.81
C ILE A 239 13.78 16.57 -3.29
N TYR A 240 12.72 15.84 -3.70
CA TYR A 240 12.35 14.53 -3.16
C TYR A 240 12.29 13.40 -4.19
N GLY A 241 12.76 13.61 -5.42
CA GLY A 241 13.03 12.51 -6.37
C GLY A 241 12.06 12.35 -7.52
N GLY A 242 10.84 12.92 -7.48
CA GLY A 242 9.89 12.77 -8.60
C GLY A 242 8.42 12.73 -8.15
N PHE A 243 7.56 12.33 -9.06
CA PHE A 243 6.14 12.21 -8.81
C PHE A 243 5.81 10.89 -8.11
N ALA A 244 4.95 10.94 -7.08
CA ALA A 244 4.39 9.74 -6.45
C ALA A 244 3.41 9.03 -7.40
N GLY A 245 3.13 7.76 -7.17
CA GLY A 245 2.21 6.97 -8.00
C GLY A 245 0.81 7.58 -8.14
N SER A 246 0.30 8.24 -7.09
CA SER A 246 -0.95 8.99 -7.12
C SER A 246 -0.89 10.25 -7.97
N GLU A 247 0.26 10.91 -8.01
CA GLU A 247 0.49 12.10 -8.82
C GLU A 247 0.64 11.73 -10.31
N ILE A 248 1.30 10.61 -10.61
CA ILE A 248 1.35 10.04 -11.97
C ILE A 248 -0.08 9.73 -12.45
N GLU A 249 -0.91 9.11 -11.60
CA GLU A 249 -2.31 8.83 -11.93
C GLU A 249 -3.10 10.13 -12.16
N ALA A 250 -2.88 11.16 -11.36
CA ALA A 250 -3.54 12.47 -11.54
C ALA A 250 -3.17 13.11 -12.88
N VAL A 251 -1.91 13.01 -13.32
CA VAL A 251 -1.50 13.49 -14.66
C VAL A 251 -2.23 12.73 -15.76
N VAL A 252 -2.27 11.38 -15.70
CA VAL A 252 -2.98 10.57 -16.69
C VAL A 252 -4.45 10.94 -16.75
N ASN A 253 -5.12 11.06 -15.61
CA ASN A 253 -6.53 11.44 -15.53
C ASN A 253 -6.75 12.84 -16.14
N CYS A 254 -5.92 13.82 -15.80
CA CYS A 254 -6.03 15.18 -16.32
C CYS A 254 -5.85 15.24 -17.86
N VAL A 255 -4.92 14.48 -18.43
CA VAL A 255 -4.73 14.37 -19.88
C VAL A 255 -5.98 13.80 -20.54
N VAL A 256 -6.50 12.69 -19.99
CA VAL A 256 -7.72 12.04 -20.54
C VAL A 256 -8.95 12.94 -20.42
N GLU A 257 -9.11 13.64 -19.30
CA GLU A 257 -10.22 14.59 -19.09
C GLU A 257 -10.17 15.75 -20.10
N ARG A 258 -9.00 16.35 -20.32
CA ARG A 258 -8.82 17.42 -21.32
C ARG A 258 -9.11 16.93 -22.73
N ALA A 259 -8.63 15.74 -23.07
CA ALA A 259 -8.89 15.11 -24.36
C ALA A 259 -10.40 14.85 -24.55
N PHE A 260 -11.10 14.43 -23.52
CA PHE A 260 -12.54 14.20 -23.54
C PHE A 260 -13.33 15.50 -23.73
N VAL A 261 -12.97 16.58 -23.02
CA VAL A 261 -13.60 17.90 -23.22
C VAL A 261 -13.39 18.39 -24.65
N GLY A 262 -12.19 18.32 -25.19
CA GLY A 262 -11.93 18.68 -26.59
C GLY A 262 -12.75 17.86 -27.59
N TYR A 263 -13.00 16.59 -27.30
CA TYR A 263 -13.90 15.75 -28.09
C TYR A 263 -15.34 16.26 -28.07
N LEU A 264 -15.86 16.65 -26.93
CA LEU A 264 -17.21 17.21 -26.79
C LEU A 264 -17.36 18.51 -27.57
N ASP A 265 -16.37 19.40 -27.52
CA ASP A 265 -16.38 20.70 -28.18
C ASP A 265 -16.34 20.59 -29.69
N THR A 266 -15.66 19.57 -30.24
CA THR A 266 -15.48 19.39 -31.68
C THR A 266 -16.58 18.57 -32.33
N ALA A 267 -17.50 17.98 -31.57
CA ALA A 267 -18.51 17.01 -32.02
C ALA A 267 -17.90 15.89 -32.91
N ALA A 268 -16.65 15.53 -32.63
CA ALA A 268 -15.88 14.56 -33.40
C ALA A 268 -16.56 13.18 -33.33
N LYS A 269 -16.59 12.47 -34.47
CA LYS A 269 -17.10 11.09 -34.57
C LYS A 269 -16.01 10.03 -34.49
N PHE A 270 -14.78 10.44 -34.24
CA PHE A 270 -13.59 9.57 -34.24
C PHE A 270 -12.92 9.50 -32.88
N GLN A 271 -12.09 8.48 -32.71
CA GLN A 271 -11.24 8.36 -31.52
C GLN A 271 -10.36 9.60 -31.34
N VAL A 272 -10.15 9.98 -30.07
CA VAL A 272 -9.27 11.09 -29.71
C VAL A 272 -7.85 10.56 -29.54
N SER A 273 -6.93 11.07 -30.35
CA SER A 273 -5.50 10.74 -30.21
C SER A 273 -4.89 11.56 -29.08
N ILE A 274 -4.20 10.87 -28.20
CA ILE A 274 -3.42 11.44 -27.09
C ILE A 274 -1.95 11.21 -27.39
N SER A 275 -1.16 12.26 -27.35
CA SER A 275 0.26 12.29 -27.68
C SER A 275 1.14 12.53 -26.45
N MET A 276 2.44 12.31 -26.60
CA MET A 276 3.44 12.70 -25.59
C MET A 276 3.33 14.18 -25.22
N GLN A 277 3.07 15.07 -26.19
CA GLN A 277 2.99 16.51 -25.95
C GLN A 277 1.85 16.88 -24.98
N ASP A 278 0.71 16.17 -25.02
CA ASP A 278 -0.41 16.39 -24.11
C ASP A 278 0.00 16.10 -22.65
N PHE A 279 0.82 15.06 -22.46
CA PHE A 279 1.41 14.74 -21.16
C PHE A 279 2.39 15.81 -20.70
N LEU A 280 3.34 16.23 -21.57
CA LEU A 280 4.35 17.21 -21.20
C LEU A 280 3.74 18.57 -20.80
N ILE A 281 2.74 19.05 -21.56
CA ILE A 281 1.99 20.28 -21.22
C ILE A 281 1.28 20.12 -19.87
N THR A 282 0.66 18.97 -19.63
CA THR A 282 -0.05 18.71 -18.37
C THR A 282 0.90 18.65 -17.19
N ILE A 283 2.04 17.94 -17.32
CA ILE A 283 3.07 17.86 -16.30
C ILE A 283 3.56 19.26 -15.93
N GLU A 284 3.91 20.09 -16.91
CA GLU A 284 4.39 21.45 -16.64
C GLU A 284 3.35 22.28 -15.90
N SER A 285 2.07 22.16 -16.26
CA SER A 285 0.98 22.87 -15.57
C SER A 285 0.77 22.42 -14.12
N MET A 286 1.04 21.16 -13.81
CA MET A 286 0.82 20.57 -12.49
C MET A 286 2.06 20.59 -11.60
N LYS A 287 3.26 20.70 -12.17
CA LYS A 287 4.55 20.53 -11.51
C LYS A 287 4.73 21.41 -10.27
N ASN A 288 4.42 22.69 -10.38
CA ASN A 288 4.55 23.63 -9.27
C ASN A 288 3.61 23.28 -8.10
N SER A 289 2.39 22.87 -8.38
CA SER A 289 1.42 22.45 -7.36
C SER A 289 1.85 21.15 -6.68
N ILE A 290 2.31 20.18 -7.45
CA ILE A 290 2.81 18.90 -6.93
C ILE A 290 4.04 19.12 -6.05
N MET A 291 5.00 19.92 -6.50
CA MET A 291 6.20 20.22 -5.73
C MET A 291 5.91 20.98 -4.45
N ALA A 292 4.97 21.92 -4.47
CA ALA A 292 4.53 22.64 -3.27
C ALA A 292 3.87 21.70 -2.26
N ASN A 293 3.03 20.78 -2.72
CA ASN A 293 2.40 19.77 -1.87
C ASN A 293 3.43 18.81 -1.27
N GLN A 294 4.38 18.34 -2.06
CA GLN A 294 5.47 17.47 -1.59
C GLN A 294 6.34 18.18 -0.56
N LYS A 295 6.66 19.47 -0.77
CA LYS A 295 7.41 20.28 0.21
C LYS A 295 6.66 20.38 1.53
N GLY A 296 5.38 20.65 1.52
CA GLY A 296 4.54 20.70 2.73
C GLY A 296 4.43 19.35 3.46
N VAL A 297 4.46 18.24 2.72
CA VAL A 297 4.53 16.89 3.30
C VAL A 297 5.90 16.60 3.89
N ALA A 298 6.97 17.00 3.20
CA ALA A 298 8.32 16.75 3.66
C ALA A 298 8.76 17.63 4.84
N GLU A 299 8.28 18.86 4.94
CA GLU A 299 8.49 19.71 6.12
C GLU A 299 7.82 19.12 7.37
N LYS A 300 6.72 18.38 7.20
CA LYS A 300 6.08 17.58 8.27
C LYS A 300 6.79 16.25 8.52
N THR A 301 7.45 15.73 7.52
CA THR A 301 8.23 14.49 7.52
C THR A 301 9.73 14.82 7.51
N THR A 302 10.27 15.40 8.56
CA THR A 302 11.72 15.40 8.88
C THR A 302 12.35 14.00 8.86
N ASN A 303 11.69 13.06 8.17
CA ASN A 303 11.77 11.64 8.41
C ASN A 303 12.48 10.87 7.30
N ILE A 304 12.71 11.44 6.10
CA ILE A 304 13.45 10.71 5.06
C ILE A 304 14.87 10.40 5.56
N GLU A 305 15.55 11.37 6.14
CA GLU A 305 16.88 11.15 6.75
C GLU A 305 16.79 10.19 7.94
N ARG A 306 15.72 10.30 8.77
CA ARG A 306 15.45 9.35 9.85
C ARG A 306 15.14 7.95 9.34
N ILE A 307 14.33 7.80 8.30
CA ILE A 307 14.02 6.50 7.68
C ILE A 307 15.27 5.88 7.06
N LEU A 308 16.09 6.67 6.38
CA LEU A 308 17.38 6.21 5.84
C LEU A 308 18.36 5.82 6.97
N ALA A 309 18.38 6.55 8.08
CA ALA A 309 19.14 6.17 9.27
C ALA A 309 18.60 4.87 9.89
N LEU A 310 17.28 4.70 9.96
CA LEU A 310 16.64 3.47 10.43
C LEU A 310 16.89 2.30 9.48
N GLN A 311 16.93 2.55 8.16
CA GLN A 311 17.30 1.53 7.19
C GLN A 311 18.67 0.92 7.52
N LYS A 312 19.65 1.76 7.87
CA LYS A 312 20.98 1.30 8.29
C LYS A 312 20.94 0.58 9.64
N THR A 313 20.18 1.08 10.60
CA THR A 313 20.14 0.58 11.98
C THR A 313 19.36 -0.74 12.11
N TYR A 314 18.23 -0.88 11.39
CA TYR A 314 17.33 -2.03 11.52
C TYR A 314 17.29 -2.95 10.29
N GLY A 315 18.11 -2.66 9.27
CA GLY A 315 18.18 -3.48 8.06
C GLY A 315 16.89 -3.49 7.26
N LEU A 316 16.22 -2.31 7.10
CA LEU A 316 15.03 -2.21 6.29
C LEU A 316 15.33 -2.58 4.84
N LYS A 317 14.49 -3.43 4.26
CA LYS A 317 14.58 -3.75 2.84
C LYS A 317 14.00 -2.63 1.99
N LEU A 318 14.71 -2.23 0.93
CA LEU A 318 14.07 -1.44 -0.12
C LEU A 318 13.09 -2.32 -0.86
N ALA A 319 11.89 -1.84 -1.10
CA ALA A 319 10.86 -2.54 -1.86
C ALA A 319 11.25 -2.70 -3.35
N THR A 320 12.20 -1.86 -3.82
CA THR A 320 12.69 -1.75 -5.19
C THR A 320 14.15 -2.17 -5.30
N LYS A 321 14.53 -2.75 -6.44
CA LYS A 321 15.96 -2.93 -6.77
C LYS A 321 16.59 -1.57 -7.05
N LYS A 322 17.71 -1.24 -6.38
CA LYS A 322 18.55 -0.11 -6.82
C LYS A 322 19.16 -0.50 -8.17
N TYR A 323 18.62 0.05 -9.24
CA TYR A 323 19.36 0.07 -10.50
C TYR A 323 20.53 1.03 -10.27
N GLY A 324 21.78 0.54 -10.46
CA GLY A 324 22.95 1.38 -10.32
C GLY A 324 22.81 2.62 -11.19
N ASN A 325 23.24 3.75 -10.66
CA ASN A 325 23.37 4.98 -11.43
C ASN A 325 24.27 4.67 -12.62
N GLY A 326 23.65 4.48 -13.80
CA GLY A 326 24.35 4.54 -15.07
C GLY A 326 24.40 5.96 -15.57
#